data_31198900c41df17fd19149622769c7ec
#
_entry.id   31198900c41df17fd19149622769c7ec
#
_cell.length_a   1.000
_cell.length_b   1.000
_cell.length_c   1.000
_cell.angle_alpha   90.00
_cell.angle_beta   90.00
_cell.angle_gamma   90.00
#
_symmetry.space_group_name_H-M   'P 1'
#
loop_
_entity.id
_entity.type
_entity.pdbx_description
1 polymer ?
#
loop_
_entity_poly.entity_id
_entity_poly.type
_entity_poly.pdbx_seq_one_letter_code
_entity_poly.pdbx_strand_id
1 'polypeptide(L)'
;MKPGKILLNVPPTYNSRRSQNRREYFINDLVKHHKWTTGAEIGVREGRTLFCLLENNPALKMYAVDKQIDQFYDQTVQEKYNSRLTVLEGISWDMAASVPDKSLDFFFVDAGHGYKSVTKDLNAWIPKLKDTGWFIGHDINFPAVNQAVKDKFGTFEVGPDNVWFLSPDKNYSFLEKI
;
A
#
# COMPACT_ATOMS: atom_id res chain seq x y z
N MET A 1 15.27 -8.94 26.48
CA MET A 1 15.17 -7.50 26.18
C MET A 1 13.70 -7.14 26.14
N LYS A 2 13.26 -6.09 26.83
CA LYS A 2 11.89 -5.59 26.67
C LYS A 2 11.77 -5.03 25.25
N PRO A 3 10.73 -5.37 24.47
CA PRO A 3 10.51 -4.74 23.16
C PRO A 3 10.42 -3.24 23.38
N GLY A 4 11.23 -2.48 22.67
CA GLY A 4 11.16 -1.03 22.66
C GLY A 4 9.75 -0.63 22.21
N LYS A 5 9.16 0.34 22.90
CA LYS A 5 7.86 0.92 22.57
C LYS A 5 7.90 1.39 21.11
N ILE A 6 7.11 0.79 20.23
CA ILE A 6 6.98 1.25 18.85
C ILE A 6 6.39 2.66 18.95
N LEU A 7 7.21 3.66 18.66
CA LEU A 7 6.73 5.02 18.48
C LEU A 7 5.99 5.02 17.15
N LEU A 8 4.67 5.13 17.22
CA LEU A 8 3.84 5.37 16.04
C LEU A 8 4.39 6.63 15.34
N ASN A 9 5.22 6.43 14.35
CA ASN A 9 5.73 7.51 13.49
C ASN A 9 4.60 7.94 12.54
N VAL A 10 3.49 8.42 13.15
CA VAL A 10 2.40 9.01 12.38
C VAL A 10 2.95 10.31 11.81
N PRO A 11 3.04 10.44 10.49
CA PRO A 11 3.47 11.70 9.89
C PRO A 11 2.52 12.81 10.34
N PRO A 12 3.03 14.03 10.59
CA PRO A 12 2.18 15.14 10.98
C PRO A 12 1.08 15.35 9.95
N THR A 13 -0.11 15.69 10.44
CA THR A 13 -1.28 15.96 9.62
C THR A 13 -0.94 16.81 8.40
N TYR A 14 -1.40 16.34 7.25
CA TYR A 14 -1.26 16.95 5.93
C TYR A 14 -1.54 18.45 5.94
N ASN A 15 -0.52 19.29 5.86
CA ASN A 15 -0.67 20.74 5.68
C ASN A 15 0.57 21.50 5.18
N SER A 16 1.49 20.87 4.44
CA SER A 16 2.62 21.62 3.86
C SER A 16 2.91 21.18 2.42
N ARG A 17 3.29 22.12 1.56
CA ARG A 17 3.75 21.86 0.19
C ARG A 17 4.91 20.83 0.10
N ARG A 18 5.64 20.58 1.19
CA ARG A 18 6.67 19.53 1.29
C ARG A 18 6.11 18.12 1.41
N SER A 19 4.87 17.96 1.90
CA SER A 19 4.24 16.65 2.05
C SER A 19 3.69 16.09 0.74
N GLN A 20 3.38 16.93 -0.23
CA GLN A 20 2.77 16.53 -1.51
C GLN A 20 3.67 15.61 -2.36
N ASN A 21 4.98 15.59 -2.12
CA ASN A 21 5.94 14.78 -2.88
C ASN A 21 6.26 13.43 -2.23
N ARG A 22 5.44 12.95 -1.29
CA ARG A 22 5.68 11.69 -0.56
C ARG A 22 4.55 10.70 -0.82
N ARG A 23 4.90 9.43 -0.98
CA ARG A 23 3.98 8.36 -1.34
C ARG A 23 2.80 8.21 -0.40
N GLU A 24 3.01 8.31 0.91
CA GLU A 24 1.94 8.15 1.91
C GLU A 24 0.83 9.20 1.76
N TYR A 25 1.18 10.42 1.37
CA TYR A 25 0.18 11.48 1.16
C TYR A 25 -0.52 11.32 -0.19
N PHE A 26 0.23 10.99 -1.22
CA PHE A 26 -0.35 10.74 -2.54
C PHE A 26 -1.38 9.60 -2.49
N ILE A 27 -1.04 8.46 -1.86
CA ILE A 27 -1.96 7.34 -1.72
C ILE A 27 -3.15 7.73 -0.83
N ASN A 28 -2.91 8.51 0.24
CA ASN A 28 -3.98 9.03 1.10
C ASN A 28 -4.99 9.90 0.32
N ASP A 29 -4.52 10.73 -0.61
CA ASP A 29 -5.39 11.55 -1.45
C ASP A 29 -6.20 10.69 -2.42
N LEU A 30 -5.62 9.63 -2.99
CA LEU A 30 -6.35 8.65 -3.78
C LEU A 30 -7.45 7.98 -2.94
N VAL A 31 -7.13 7.51 -1.72
CA VAL A 31 -8.10 6.89 -0.81
C VAL A 31 -9.27 7.82 -0.54
N LYS A 32 -9.02 9.09 -0.23
CA LYS A 32 -10.05 10.10 0.03
C LYS A 32 -10.88 10.42 -1.20
N HIS A 33 -10.23 10.63 -2.34
CA HIS A 33 -10.91 10.96 -3.60
C HIS A 33 -11.88 9.86 -4.02
N HIS A 34 -11.42 8.61 -4.01
CA HIS A 34 -12.21 7.46 -4.43
C HIS A 34 -13.09 6.89 -3.31
N LYS A 35 -12.97 7.40 -2.07
CA LYS A 35 -13.69 6.91 -0.88
C LYS A 35 -13.46 5.42 -0.65
N TRP A 36 -12.24 4.95 -0.88
CA TRP A 36 -11.88 3.56 -0.68
C TRP A 36 -12.00 3.15 0.79
N THR A 37 -12.45 1.93 1.01
CA THR A 37 -12.73 1.40 2.35
C THR A 37 -11.92 0.15 2.70
N THR A 38 -11.27 -0.46 1.71
CA THR A 38 -10.48 -1.68 1.93
C THR A 38 -9.23 -1.67 1.06
N GLY A 39 -8.07 -1.80 1.69
CA GLY A 39 -6.80 -1.85 0.99
C GLY A 39 -5.82 -2.86 1.58
N ALA A 40 -4.69 -3.06 0.89
CA ALA A 40 -3.57 -3.84 1.38
C ALA A 40 -2.24 -3.10 1.16
N GLU A 41 -1.34 -3.16 2.14
CA GLU A 41 0.07 -2.78 1.98
C GLU A 41 0.94 -4.03 2.07
N ILE A 42 1.75 -4.25 1.04
CA ILE A 42 2.60 -5.42 0.86
C ILE A 42 4.05 -4.96 0.98
N GLY A 43 4.68 -5.26 2.12
CA GLY A 43 5.92 -4.67 2.57
C GLY A 43 5.66 -3.41 3.40
N VAL A 44 5.52 -3.58 4.71
CA VAL A 44 5.09 -2.51 5.62
C VAL A 44 6.27 -1.85 6.32
N ARG A 45 7.29 -2.66 6.68
CA ARG A 45 8.47 -2.21 7.41
C ARG A 45 8.09 -1.46 8.69
N GLU A 46 8.30 -0.13 8.76
CA GLU A 46 8.01 0.72 9.92
C GLU A 46 6.56 1.27 9.94
N GLY A 47 5.73 0.91 8.96
CA GLY A 47 4.31 1.28 8.93
C GLY A 47 4.02 2.73 8.52
N ARG A 48 4.95 3.44 7.89
CA ARG A 48 4.78 4.86 7.56
C ARG A 48 3.53 5.11 6.70
N THR A 49 3.37 4.38 5.61
CA THR A 49 2.22 4.51 4.71
C THR A 49 0.96 3.98 5.41
N LEU A 50 1.04 2.79 5.98
CA LEU A 50 -0.06 2.13 6.68
C LEU A 50 -0.73 3.04 7.72
N PHE A 51 0.07 3.60 8.63
CA PHE A 51 -0.48 4.44 9.69
C PHE A 51 -0.98 5.79 9.19
N CYS A 52 -0.31 6.37 8.18
CA CYS A 52 -0.82 7.57 7.51
C CYS A 52 -2.23 7.33 6.95
N LEU A 53 -2.45 6.21 6.28
CA LEU A 53 -3.76 5.87 5.71
C LEU A 53 -4.81 5.62 6.78
N LEU A 54 -4.49 4.82 7.81
CA LEU A 54 -5.43 4.47 8.89
C LEU A 54 -5.83 5.68 9.74
N GLU A 55 -4.91 6.62 10.00
CA GLU A 55 -5.19 7.83 10.78
C GLU A 55 -6.07 8.81 10.03
N ASN A 56 -5.88 8.95 8.74
CA ASN A 56 -6.57 9.95 7.94
C ASN A 56 -7.88 9.45 7.32
N ASN A 57 -8.18 8.14 7.40
CA ASN A 57 -9.36 7.52 6.81
C ASN A 57 -10.02 6.57 7.82
N PRO A 58 -10.91 7.06 8.71
CA PRO A 58 -11.50 6.24 9.77
C PRO A 58 -12.32 5.04 9.29
N ALA A 59 -12.85 5.08 8.07
CA ALA A 59 -13.62 3.98 7.47
C ALA A 59 -12.73 2.93 6.78
N LEU A 60 -11.44 3.22 6.57
CA LEU A 60 -10.53 2.35 5.85
C LEU A 60 -10.11 1.15 6.70
N LYS A 61 -10.21 -0.04 6.11
CA LYS A 61 -9.66 -1.30 6.63
C LYS A 61 -8.46 -1.71 5.80
N MET A 62 -7.38 -2.13 6.46
CA MET A 62 -6.12 -2.49 5.81
C MET A 62 -5.70 -3.92 6.15
N TYR A 63 -5.21 -4.61 5.14
CA TYR A 63 -4.31 -5.76 5.31
C TYR A 63 -2.88 -5.26 5.28
N ALA A 64 -2.10 -5.60 6.29
CA ALA A 64 -0.68 -5.27 6.40
C ALA A 64 0.14 -6.56 6.31
N VAL A 65 0.97 -6.67 5.28
CA VAL A 65 1.72 -7.89 4.98
C VAL A 65 3.20 -7.62 5.06
N ASP A 66 3.90 -8.30 5.97
CA ASP A 66 5.35 -8.24 6.11
C ASP A 66 5.90 -9.53 6.70
N LYS A 67 7.20 -9.79 6.47
CA LYS A 67 7.94 -10.91 7.09
C LYS A 67 8.37 -10.61 8.53
N GLN A 68 8.43 -9.32 8.89
CA GLN A 68 8.94 -8.81 10.16
C GLN A 68 7.95 -7.80 10.72
N ILE A 69 6.91 -8.30 11.38
CA ILE A 69 5.82 -7.46 11.90
C ILE A 69 6.21 -6.70 13.18
N ASP A 70 7.22 -7.14 13.90
CA ASP A 70 7.72 -6.52 15.13
C ASP A 70 8.24 -5.08 14.94
N GLN A 71 8.49 -4.67 13.70
CA GLN A 71 8.89 -3.30 13.36
C GLN A 71 7.72 -2.30 13.40
N PHE A 72 6.48 -2.75 13.24
CA PHE A 72 5.31 -1.85 13.16
C PHE A 72 4.11 -2.34 13.98
N TYR A 73 4.13 -3.56 14.51
CA TYR A 73 2.97 -4.16 15.15
C TYR A 73 3.30 -4.63 16.56
N ASP A 74 2.61 -4.07 17.55
CA ASP A 74 2.65 -4.45 18.96
C ASP A 74 1.24 -4.40 19.56
N GLN A 75 1.12 -4.65 20.86
CA GLN A 75 -0.17 -4.61 21.55
C GLN A 75 -0.84 -3.23 21.45
N THR A 76 -0.09 -2.14 21.45
CA THR A 76 -0.64 -0.78 21.32
C THR A 76 -1.29 -0.57 19.96
N VAL A 77 -0.63 -1.01 18.89
CA VAL A 77 -1.15 -0.96 17.51
C VAL A 77 -2.38 -1.85 17.39
N GLN A 78 -2.31 -3.07 17.96
CA GLN A 78 -3.43 -4.00 17.96
C GLN A 78 -4.68 -3.40 18.61
N GLU A 79 -4.55 -2.82 19.80
CA GLU A 79 -5.66 -2.20 20.51
C GLU A 79 -6.24 -1.01 19.74
N LYS A 80 -5.36 -0.16 19.17
CA LYS A 80 -5.78 1.05 18.46
C LYS A 80 -6.53 0.76 17.16
N TYR A 81 -6.09 -0.24 16.39
CA TYR A 81 -6.64 -0.52 15.04
C TYR A 81 -7.37 -1.86 14.93
N ASN A 82 -7.63 -2.53 16.03
CA ASN A 82 -8.19 -3.89 16.15
C ASN A 82 -9.27 -4.24 15.10
N SER A 83 -10.23 -3.32 14.86
CA SER A 83 -11.34 -3.57 13.91
C SER A 83 -11.02 -3.18 12.45
N ARG A 84 -9.86 -2.57 12.21
CA ARG A 84 -9.49 -1.98 10.91
C ARG A 84 -8.16 -2.45 10.34
N LEU A 85 -7.36 -3.17 11.11
CA LEU A 85 -6.07 -3.68 10.70
C LEU A 85 -6.01 -5.20 10.86
N THR A 86 -5.76 -5.89 9.75
CA THR A 86 -5.44 -7.32 9.72
C THR A 86 -3.99 -7.49 9.34
N VAL A 87 -3.18 -8.03 10.25
CA VAL A 87 -1.75 -8.26 10.03
C VAL A 87 -1.53 -9.69 9.57
N LEU A 88 -0.79 -9.85 8.48
CA LEU A 88 -0.42 -11.12 7.86
C LEU A 88 1.11 -11.23 7.86
N GLU A 89 1.65 -12.03 8.78
CA GLU A 89 3.09 -12.25 8.87
C GLU A 89 3.52 -13.36 7.93
N GLY A 90 4.40 -13.05 6.98
CA GLY A 90 4.92 -14.04 6.05
C GLY A 90 5.40 -13.48 4.72
N ILE A 91 5.66 -14.40 3.80
CA ILE A 91 6.04 -14.07 2.43
C ILE A 91 4.81 -13.51 1.69
N SER A 92 4.97 -12.34 1.08
CA SER A 92 3.88 -11.54 0.52
C SER A 92 2.94 -12.32 -0.41
N TRP A 93 3.49 -13.03 -1.39
CA TRP A 93 2.66 -13.79 -2.35
C TRP A 93 1.96 -15.01 -1.72
N ASP A 94 2.48 -15.59 -0.64
CA ASP A 94 1.83 -16.70 0.08
C ASP A 94 0.68 -16.17 0.94
N MET A 95 0.84 -14.98 1.54
CA MET A 95 -0.17 -14.36 2.38
C MET A 95 -1.41 -13.89 1.60
N ALA A 96 -1.30 -13.69 0.30
CA ALA A 96 -2.44 -13.35 -0.54
C ALA A 96 -3.60 -14.36 -0.44
N ALA A 97 -3.32 -15.63 -0.16
CA ALA A 97 -4.35 -16.67 0.03
C ALA A 97 -5.31 -16.37 1.21
N SER A 98 -4.86 -15.57 2.19
CA SER A 98 -5.67 -15.18 3.36
C SER A 98 -6.61 -14.00 3.09
N VAL A 99 -6.54 -13.39 1.89
CA VAL A 99 -7.38 -12.26 1.50
C VAL A 99 -8.40 -12.73 0.47
N PRO A 100 -9.71 -12.44 0.65
CA PRO A 100 -10.73 -12.85 -0.33
C PRO A 100 -10.48 -12.21 -1.69
N ASP A 101 -10.81 -12.95 -2.76
CA ASP A 101 -10.77 -12.40 -4.11
C ASP A 101 -11.80 -11.28 -4.27
N LYS A 102 -11.48 -10.29 -5.13
CA LYS A 102 -12.35 -9.15 -5.45
C LYS A 102 -12.83 -8.36 -4.22
N SER A 103 -11.99 -8.26 -3.18
CA SER A 103 -12.33 -7.59 -1.92
C SER A 103 -11.67 -6.23 -1.72
N LEU A 104 -10.54 -5.97 -2.39
CA LEU A 104 -9.74 -4.77 -2.19
C LEU A 104 -10.12 -3.66 -3.19
N ASP A 105 -10.18 -2.43 -2.70
CA ASP A 105 -10.25 -1.22 -3.54
C ASP A 105 -8.89 -0.89 -4.14
N PHE A 106 -7.82 -1.16 -3.42
CA PHE A 106 -6.44 -1.00 -3.89
C PHE A 106 -5.50 -1.96 -3.17
N PHE A 107 -4.34 -2.20 -3.77
CA PHE A 107 -3.16 -2.67 -3.05
C PHE A 107 -1.96 -1.78 -3.35
N PHE A 108 -1.05 -1.68 -2.38
CA PHE A 108 0.22 -0.98 -2.49
C PHE A 108 1.38 -1.95 -2.27
N VAL A 109 2.17 -2.21 -3.33
CA VAL A 109 3.33 -3.12 -3.28
C VAL A 109 4.60 -2.32 -3.06
N ASP A 110 5.24 -2.52 -1.90
CA ASP A 110 6.51 -1.91 -1.49
C ASP A 110 7.42 -2.96 -0.79
N ALA A 111 7.48 -4.18 -1.33
CA ALA A 111 8.21 -5.30 -0.74
C ALA A 111 9.57 -5.52 -1.43
N GLY A 112 9.79 -6.66 -2.05
CA GLY A 112 11.06 -6.96 -2.70
C GLY A 112 11.22 -6.30 -4.07
N HIS A 113 12.42 -5.79 -4.41
CA HIS A 113 12.69 -5.03 -5.63
C HIS A 113 13.26 -5.89 -6.78
N GLY A 114 13.31 -7.21 -6.62
CA GLY A 114 13.75 -8.13 -7.67
C GLY A 114 12.63 -8.46 -8.66
N TYR A 115 12.93 -8.59 -9.96
CA TYR A 115 11.96 -8.91 -10.99
C TYR A 115 11.04 -10.09 -10.63
N LYS A 116 11.63 -11.21 -10.14
CA LYS A 116 10.86 -12.42 -9.77
C LYS A 116 9.93 -12.18 -8.57
N SER A 117 10.37 -11.43 -7.56
CA SER A 117 9.54 -11.14 -6.39
C SER A 117 8.38 -10.23 -6.75
N VAL A 118 8.63 -9.13 -7.47
CA VAL A 118 7.56 -8.22 -7.94
C VAL A 118 6.56 -8.97 -8.81
N THR A 119 7.02 -9.80 -9.76
CA THR A 119 6.12 -10.61 -10.61
C THR A 119 5.24 -11.55 -9.79
N LYS A 120 5.80 -12.21 -8.76
CA LYS A 120 5.03 -13.08 -7.87
C LYS A 120 3.99 -12.30 -7.06
N ASP A 121 4.38 -11.15 -6.49
CA ASP A 121 3.46 -10.28 -5.77
C ASP A 121 2.30 -9.84 -6.66
N LEU A 122 2.58 -9.30 -7.84
CA LEU A 122 1.55 -8.89 -8.78
C LEU A 122 0.60 -10.04 -9.13
N ASN A 123 1.12 -11.23 -9.45
CA ASN A 123 0.29 -12.38 -9.80
C ASN A 123 -0.60 -12.84 -8.64
N ALA A 124 -0.13 -12.78 -7.41
CA ALA A 124 -0.88 -13.22 -6.23
C ALA A 124 -1.93 -12.18 -5.80
N TRP A 125 -1.63 -10.88 -5.92
CA TRP A 125 -2.49 -9.82 -5.39
C TRP A 125 -3.51 -9.26 -6.39
N ILE A 126 -3.25 -9.36 -7.71
CA ILE A 126 -4.21 -8.93 -8.74
C ILE A 126 -5.61 -9.54 -8.55
N PRO A 127 -5.77 -10.86 -8.28
CA PRO A 127 -7.09 -11.44 -8.08
C PRO A 127 -7.85 -10.88 -6.86
N LYS A 128 -7.15 -10.26 -5.91
CA LYS A 128 -7.73 -9.69 -4.70
C LYS A 128 -8.44 -8.35 -4.93
N LEU A 129 -8.09 -7.66 -6.02
CA LEU A 129 -8.73 -6.40 -6.38
C LEU A 129 -10.16 -6.60 -6.89
N LYS A 130 -11.03 -5.68 -6.50
CA LYS A 130 -12.31 -5.47 -7.16
C LYS A 130 -12.09 -5.13 -8.63
N ASP A 131 -13.11 -5.28 -9.46
CA ASP A 131 -13.03 -4.93 -10.88
C ASP A 131 -12.74 -3.43 -11.11
N THR A 132 -13.04 -2.59 -10.12
CA THR A 132 -12.71 -1.14 -10.07
C THR A 132 -11.46 -0.83 -9.24
N GLY A 133 -10.76 -1.85 -8.75
CA GLY A 133 -9.62 -1.70 -7.84
C GLY A 133 -8.36 -1.19 -8.54
N TRP A 134 -7.52 -0.48 -7.80
CA TRP A 134 -6.30 0.14 -8.31
C TRP A 134 -5.06 -0.64 -7.91
N PHE A 135 -4.15 -0.74 -8.88
CA PHE A 135 -2.78 -1.26 -8.69
C PHE A 135 -1.89 -0.09 -8.33
N ILE A 136 -1.20 -0.15 -7.21
CA ILE A 136 -0.25 0.87 -6.77
C ILE A 136 1.02 0.15 -6.29
N GLY A 137 2.17 0.72 -6.57
CA GLY A 137 3.42 0.22 -6.02
C GLY A 137 4.49 1.29 -5.97
N HIS A 138 5.63 0.94 -5.43
CA HIS A 138 6.76 1.83 -5.20
C HIS A 138 7.99 1.43 -6.04
N ASP A 139 9.03 2.22 -5.94
CA ASP A 139 10.37 1.93 -6.50
C ASP A 139 10.42 1.69 -8.01
N ILE A 140 9.60 2.41 -8.78
CA ILE A 140 9.60 2.28 -10.25
C ILE A 140 10.93 2.69 -10.90
N ASN A 141 11.76 3.42 -10.17
CA ASN A 141 13.12 3.77 -10.57
C ASN A 141 14.10 2.57 -10.57
N PHE A 142 13.76 1.46 -9.89
CA PHE A 142 14.54 0.23 -9.97
C PHE A 142 14.27 -0.49 -11.28
N PRO A 143 15.30 -0.80 -12.10
CA PRO A 143 15.11 -1.43 -13.42
C PRO A 143 14.32 -2.74 -13.37
N ALA A 144 14.52 -3.55 -12.34
CA ALA A 144 13.83 -4.83 -12.19
C ALA A 144 12.34 -4.67 -11.83
N VAL A 145 11.98 -3.65 -11.03
CA VAL A 145 10.59 -3.28 -10.73
C VAL A 145 9.92 -2.77 -12.00
N ASN A 146 10.56 -1.81 -12.67
CA ASN A 146 10.05 -1.22 -13.93
C ASN A 146 9.77 -2.29 -14.98
N GLN A 147 10.71 -3.22 -15.18
CA GLN A 147 10.54 -4.30 -16.14
C GLN A 147 9.36 -5.21 -15.77
N ALA A 148 9.23 -5.61 -14.49
CA ALA A 148 8.14 -6.48 -14.05
C ALA A 148 6.77 -5.83 -14.23
N VAL A 149 6.66 -4.54 -13.87
CA VAL A 149 5.42 -3.76 -14.02
C VAL A 149 5.06 -3.57 -15.50
N LYS A 150 6.05 -3.26 -16.34
CA LYS A 150 5.90 -3.13 -17.80
C LYS A 150 5.44 -4.44 -18.45
N ASP A 151 6.06 -5.54 -18.10
CA ASP A 151 5.72 -6.85 -18.67
C ASP A 151 4.30 -7.27 -18.26
N LYS A 152 3.86 -6.86 -17.07
CA LYS A 152 2.53 -7.19 -16.56
C LYS A 152 1.41 -6.33 -17.15
N PHE A 153 1.63 -5.01 -17.25
CA PHE A 153 0.54 -4.06 -17.54
C PHE A 153 0.73 -3.28 -18.86
N GLY A 154 1.91 -3.29 -19.44
CA GLY A 154 2.27 -2.49 -20.61
C GLY A 154 2.50 -1.03 -20.26
N THR A 155 1.43 -0.30 -19.97
CA THR A 155 1.46 1.12 -19.60
C THR A 155 0.96 1.34 -18.17
N PHE A 156 1.55 2.31 -17.49
CA PHE A 156 1.18 2.74 -16.13
C PHE A 156 1.56 4.20 -15.96
N GLU A 157 1.03 4.84 -14.92
CA GLU A 157 1.37 6.21 -14.54
C GLU A 157 2.44 6.23 -13.44
N VAL A 158 3.16 7.33 -13.35
CA VAL A 158 4.16 7.56 -12.30
C VAL A 158 3.79 8.81 -11.52
N GLY A 159 3.63 8.64 -10.22
CA GLY A 159 3.37 9.70 -9.25
C GLY A 159 4.61 10.13 -8.49
N PRO A 160 4.44 10.91 -7.43
CA PRO A 160 5.54 11.35 -6.58
C PRO A 160 6.22 10.19 -5.87
N ASP A 161 7.47 10.40 -5.44
CA ASP A 161 8.25 9.45 -4.64
C ASP A 161 8.39 8.05 -5.30
N ASN A 162 8.57 8.01 -6.63
CA ASN A 162 8.69 6.77 -7.42
C ASN A 162 7.49 5.81 -7.29
N VAL A 163 6.31 6.30 -6.95
CA VAL A 163 5.08 5.53 -6.98
C VAL A 163 4.67 5.29 -8.43
N TRP A 164 4.34 4.07 -8.77
CA TRP A 164 3.64 3.75 -10.01
C TRP A 164 2.19 3.33 -9.69
N PHE A 165 1.28 3.59 -10.60
CA PHE A 165 -0.11 3.20 -10.41
C PHE A 165 -0.85 2.99 -11.72
N LEU A 166 -1.94 2.26 -11.64
CA LEU A 166 -2.81 1.94 -12.75
C LEU A 166 -4.26 1.78 -12.26
N SER A 167 -5.19 2.52 -12.88
CA SER A 167 -6.61 2.29 -12.70
C SER A 167 -7.15 1.36 -13.80
N PRO A 168 -8.24 0.62 -13.54
CA PRO A 168 -8.84 -0.25 -14.54
C PRO A 168 -9.37 0.49 -15.77
N ASP A 169 -9.92 1.67 -15.58
CA ASP A 169 -10.50 2.52 -16.62
C ASP A 169 -9.51 3.49 -17.27
N LYS A 170 -8.26 3.52 -16.75
CA LYS A 170 -7.19 4.44 -17.18
C LYS A 170 -7.62 5.92 -17.19
N ASN A 171 -8.56 6.30 -16.34
CA ASN A 171 -9.01 7.68 -16.20
C ASN A 171 -8.30 8.37 -15.04
N TYR A 172 -7.41 9.31 -15.36
CA TYR A 172 -6.58 10.03 -14.41
C TYR A 172 -6.86 11.54 -14.38
N SER A 173 -7.96 11.99 -14.97
CA SER A 173 -8.29 13.43 -15.08
C SER A 173 -8.42 14.16 -13.75
N PHE A 174 -8.63 13.44 -12.65
CA PHE A 174 -8.73 14.02 -11.32
C PHE A 174 -7.36 14.37 -10.70
N LEU A 175 -6.25 13.81 -11.20
CA LEU A 175 -4.89 14.05 -10.65
C LEU A 175 -4.46 15.52 -10.76
N GLU A 176 -5.05 16.28 -11.67
CA GLU A 176 -4.80 17.72 -11.78
C GLU A 176 -5.38 18.53 -10.61
N LYS A 177 -6.22 17.88 -9.76
CA LYS A 177 -6.98 18.53 -8.68
C LYS A 177 -6.53 18.13 -7.28
N ILE A 178 -5.55 17.19 -7.15
CA ILE A 178 -5.03 16.70 -5.86
C ILE A 178 -3.54 17.07 -5.60
#